data_656527850b990722b14975105be7b446
#
_entry.id   656527850b990722b14975105be7b446
#
_cell.length_a   1.000
_cell.length_b   1.000
_cell.length_c   1.000
_cell.angle_alpha   90.00
_cell.angle_beta   90.00
_cell.angle_gamma   90.00
#
_symmetry.space_group_name_H-M   'P 1'
#
loop_
_entity.id
_entity.type
_entity.pdbx_description
1 polymer ?
#
loop_
_entity_poly.entity_id
_entity_poly.type
_entity_poly.pdbx_seq_one_letter_code
_entity_poly.pdbx_strand_id
1 'polypeptide(L)'
;MLKFISLGCKVNSYESSALKELFFLKGFNETSKPDIIVINTCSVTAVADQKSRQIIRRERRNNPNAIICVMGCYSQKNAEYIKNECNADIIVGTSNRRNLVDFCVDFIKDKKQIIAIDDNPRKFTYESLGTIAIPNSTRAYVKIEDGCNNFCSYCTIPYTRGVARSRDKDEVISEISTLVEHGFKEIVLTGIHTAHYGLDNNGCSFSDLVEQIRNLYKFGMLQICSTKSENEQPLLSSP
;
A
#
# COMPACT_ATOMS: atom_id res chain seq x y z
N MET A 1 19.14 9.66 0.23
CA MET A 1 18.09 10.62 -0.19
C MET A 1 16.97 9.88 -0.94
N LEU A 2 15.70 10.24 -0.73
CA LEU A 2 14.54 9.42 -1.10
C LEU A 2 13.47 10.23 -1.84
N LYS A 3 12.75 9.58 -2.78
CA LYS A 3 11.53 10.09 -3.42
C LYS A 3 10.51 8.96 -3.53
N PHE A 4 9.25 9.23 -3.15
CA PHE A 4 8.12 8.32 -3.35
C PHE A 4 7.17 8.84 -4.42
N ILE A 5 6.70 7.93 -5.26
CA ILE A 5 5.65 8.18 -6.25
C ILE A 5 4.59 7.10 -6.08
N SER A 6 3.38 7.49 -5.71
CA SER A 6 2.25 6.57 -5.57
C SER A 6 1.26 6.75 -6.70
N LEU A 7 0.88 5.66 -7.34
CA LEU A 7 -0.14 5.59 -8.38
C LEU A 7 -1.29 4.71 -7.90
N GLY A 8 -2.50 5.00 -8.36
CA GLY A 8 -3.66 4.15 -8.15
C GLY A 8 -4.53 4.55 -6.98
N CYS A 9 -4.88 3.58 -6.12
CA CYS A 9 -5.93 3.70 -5.12
C CYS A 9 -5.41 4.13 -3.73
N LYS A 10 -6.34 4.34 -2.80
CA LYS A 10 -6.05 4.70 -1.40
C LYS A 10 -5.22 3.63 -0.68
N VAL A 11 -5.37 2.34 -1.05
CA VAL A 11 -4.52 1.26 -0.54
C VAL A 11 -3.05 1.50 -0.93
N ASN A 12 -2.77 1.84 -2.19
CA ASN A 12 -1.41 2.17 -2.62
C ASN A 12 -0.86 3.41 -1.89
N SER A 13 -1.71 4.40 -1.64
CA SER A 13 -1.32 5.61 -0.89
C SER A 13 -0.93 5.27 0.55
N TYR A 14 -1.74 4.45 1.23
CA TYR A 14 -1.42 3.93 2.57
C TYR A 14 -0.08 3.19 2.57
N GLU A 15 0.08 2.22 1.66
CA GLU A 15 1.30 1.41 1.55
C GLU A 15 2.55 2.26 1.31
N SER A 16 2.44 3.27 0.45
CA SER A 16 3.54 4.20 0.17
C SER A 16 3.90 5.04 1.40
N SER A 17 2.89 5.50 2.16
CA SER A 17 3.12 6.29 3.37
C SER A 17 3.76 5.45 4.47
N ALA A 18 3.29 4.21 4.69
CA ALA A 18 3.87 3.30 5.68
C ALA A 18 5.32 2.93 5.35
N LEU A 19 5.60 2.61 4.09
CA LEU A 19 6.97 2.32 3.66
C LEU A 19 7.90 3.54 3.76
N LYS A 20 7.41 4.72 3.41
CA LYS A 20 8.16 5.97 3.56
C LYS A 20 8.63 6.15 5.00
N GLU A 21 7.78 5.85 5.97
CA GLU A 21 8.13 5.91 7.37
C GLU A 21 9.22 4.90 7.76
N LEU A 22 9.12 3.65 7.25
CA LEU A 22 10.18 2.67 7.46
C LEU A 22 11.53 3.15 6.93
N PHE A 23 11.56 3.83 5.78
CA PHE A 23 12.77 4.46 5.26
C PHE A 23 13.27 5.58 6.18
N PHE A 24 12.37 6.41 6.71
CA PHE A 24 12.75 7.50 7.63
C PHE A 24 13.35 6.96 8.93
N LEU A 25 12.77 5.90 9.49
CA LEU A 25 13.31 5.22 10.68
C LEU A 25 14.72 4.64 10.45
N LYS A 26 15.08 4.35 9.21
CA LYS A 26 16.43 3.92 8.79
C LYS A 26 17.35 5.09 8.39
N GLY A 27 16.94 6.34 8.61
CA GLY A 27 17.75 7.53 8.38
C GLY A 27 17.70 8.08 6.95
N PHE A 28 16.81 7.61 6.08
CA PHE A 28 16.59 8.20 4.77
C PHE A 28 15.69 9.44 4.88
N ASN A 29 15.94 10.46 4.07
CA ASN A 29 15.16 11.70 4.04
C ASN A 29 14.71 12.04 2.63
N GLU A 30 13.55 12.68 2.48
CA GLU A 30 13.07 13.17 1.18
C GLU A 30 13.92 14.33 0.64
N THR A 31 14.05 14.35 -0.69
CA THR A 31 14.81 15.39 -1.40
C THR A 31 14.35 15.58 -2.83
N SER A 32 14.72 16.72 -3.42
CA SER A 32 14.54 16.99 -4.85
C SER A 32 15.56 16.25 -5.74
N LYS A 33 16.70 15.82 -5.16
CA LYS A 33 17.74 15.03 -5.87
C LYS A 33 17.87 13.66 -5.17
N PRO A 34 16.98 12.70 -5.47
CA PRO A 34 16.94 11.42 -4.79
C PRO A 34 18.02 10.46 -5.30
N ASP A 35 18.60 9.69 -4.35
CA ASP A 35 19.43 8.52 -4.68
C ASP A 35 18.59 7.25 -4.84
N ILE A 36 17.39 7.24 -4.23
CA ILE A 36 16.42 6.14 -4.31
C ILE A 36 15.05 6.71 -4.68
N ILE A 37 14.42 6.12 -5.68
CA ILE A 37 13.06 6.47 -6.13
C ILE A 37 12.18 5.23 -6.01
N VAL A 38 11.18 5.28 -5.14
CA VAL A 38 10.21 4.21 -4.97
C VAL A 38 8.93 4.57 -5.73
N ILE A 39 8.50 3.69 -6.63
CA ILE A 39 7.32 3.87 -7.47
C ILE A 39 6.31 2.75 -7.14
N ASN A 40 5.24 3.11 -6.43
CA ASN A 40 4.13 2.20 -6.17
C ASN A 40 3.13 2.26 -7.32
N THR A 41 3.03 1.16 -8.06
CA THR A 41 2.34 1.06 -9.34
C THR A 41 0.93 0.50 -9.23
N CYS A 42 0.08 0.84 -10.18
CA CYS A 42 -1.30 0.37 -10.29
C CYS A 42 -1.51 -0.38 -11.60
N SER A 43 -2.42 -1.38 -11.58
CA SER A 43 -2.78 -2.20 -12.75
C SER A 43 -4.29 -2.50 -12.82
N VAL A 44 -5.14 -1.65 -12.23
CA VAL A 44 -6.60 -1.87 -12.25
C VAL A 44 -7.27 -1.50 -13.57
N THR A 45 -6.57 -0.76 -14.43
CA THR A 45 -7.00 -0.40 -15.78
C THR A 45 -5.81 -0.37 -16.75
N ALA A 46 -6.07 -0.51 -18.07
CA ALA A 46 -5.04 -0.37 -19.09
C ALA A 46 -4.37 1.02 -19.07
N VAL A 47 -5.12 2.06 -18.73
CA VAL A 47 -4.58 3.43 -18.55
C VAL A 47 -3.63 3.48 -17.37
N ALA A 48 -3.94 2.81 -16.26
CA ALA A 48 -3.05 2.73 -15.10
C ALA A 48 -1.74 1.99 -15.45
N ASP A 49 -1.80 0.92 -16.22
CA ASP A 49 -0.64 0.19 -16.73
C ASP A 49 0.25 1.10 -17.59
N GLN A 50 -0.36 1.83 -18.54
CA GLN A 50 0.37 2.77 -19.38
C GLN A 50 1.05 3.87 -18.56
N LYS A 51 0.32 4.46 -17.60
CA LYS A 51 0.84 5.50 -16.72
C LYS A 51 2.00 4.97 -15.84
N SER A 52 1.88 3.74 -15.34
CA SER A 52 2.94 3.07 -14.57
C SER A 52 4.22 2.98 -15.41
N ARG A 53 4.15 2.45 -16.64
CA ARG A 53 5.30 2.36 -17.56
C ARG A 53 5.94 3.72 -17.87
N GLN A 54 5.10 4.71 -18.17
CA GLN A 54 5.56 6.08 -18.50
C GLN A 54 6.33 6.70 -17.33
N ILE A 55 5.83 6.55 -16.10
CA ILE A 55 6.47 7.11 -14.91
C ILE A 55 7.79 6.41 -14.62
N ILE A 56 7.86 5.07 -14.67
CA ILE A 56 9.11 4.33 -14.43
C ILE A 56 10.18 4.81 -15.43
N ARG A 57 9.85 4.84 -16.73
CA ARG A 57 10.80 5.28 -17.77
C ARG A 57 11.19 6.76 -17.63
N ARG A 58 10.26 7.62 -17.23
CA ARG A 58 10.54 9.04 -16.98
C ARG A 58 11.51 9.22 -15.82
N GLU A 59 11.28 8.55 -14.70
CA GLU A 59 12.14 8.67 -13.52
C GLU A 59 13.53 8.11 -13.79
N ARG A 60 13.66 6.99 -14.50
CA ARG A 60 14.97 6.46 -14.93
C ARG A 60 15.72 7.45 -15.82
N ARG A 61 15.05 8.08 -16.79
CA ARG A 61 15.63 9.05 -17.70
C ARG A 61 16.12 10.31 -16.99
N ASN A 62 15.28 10.82 -16.06
CA ASN A 62 15.58 12.05 -15.34
C ASN A 62 16.62 11.86 -14.21
N ASN A 63 16.75 10.64 -13.71
CA ASN A 63 17.63 10.29 -12.60
C ASN A 63 18.44 9.03 -12.94
N PRO A 64 19.39 9.10 -13.89
CA PRO A 64 20.09 7.91 -14.41
C PRO A 64 20.89 7.15 -13.34
N ASN A 65 21.37 7.85 -12.32
CA ASN A 65 22.18 7.28 -11.24
C ASN A 65 21.38 6.87 -10.01
N ALA A 66 20.08 7.20 -9.93
CA ALA A 66 19.24 6.82 -8.80
C ALA A 66 18.83 5.35 -8.88
N ILE A 67 18.66 4.72 -7.73
CA ILE A 67 18.09 3.37 -7.60
C ILE A 67 16.59 3.47 -7.85
N ILE A 68 16.09 2.81 -8.89
CA ILE A 68 14.66 2.77 -9.21
C ILE A 68 14.03 1.50 -8.62
N CYS A 69 13.23 1.68 -7.59
CA CYS A 69 12.45 0.61 -6.96
C CYS A 69 11.01 0.67 -7.47
N VAL A 70 10.51 -0.42 -8.03
CA VAL A 70 9.13 -0.52 -8.52
C VAL A 70 8.40 -1.57 -7.72
N MET A 71 7.22 -1.22 -7.19
CA MET A 71 6.38 -2.14 -6.44
C MET A 71 4.90 -2.00 -6.81
N GLY A 72 4.04 -2.91 -6.33
CA GLY A 72 2.59 -2.82 -6.44
C GLY A 72 1.98 -3.72 -7.50
N CYS A 73 0.72 -3.42 -7.90
CA CYS A 73 -0.06 -4.32 -8.75
C CYS A 73 0.52 -4.48 -10.16
N TYR A 74 1.09 -3.42 -10.74
CA TYR A 74 1.67 -3.50 -12.08
C TYR A 74 2.98 -4.32 -12.05
N SER A 75 3.84 -4.13 -11.05
CA SER A 75 5.06 -4.92 -10.92
C SER A 75 4.78 -6.40 -10.64
N GLN A 76 3.76 -6.71 -9.83
CA GLN A 76 3.33 -8.10 -9.58
C GLN A 76 2.98 -8.83 -10.88
N LYS A 77 2.35 -8.13 -11.83
CA LYS A 77 1.86 -8.73 -13.08
C LYS A 77 2.90 -8.72 -14.21
N ASN A 78 3.77 -7.73 -14.23
CA ASN A 78 4.62 -7.42 -15.38
C ASN A 78 6.10 -7.26 -15.02
N ALA A 79 6.61 -8.05 -14.06
CA ALA A 79 7.98 -7.95 -13.57
C ALA A 79 9.02 -8.08 -14.70
N GLU A 80 8.87 -9.06 -15.58
CA GLU A 80 9.77 -9.28 -16.71
C GLU A 80 9.81 -8.10 -17.69
N TYR A 81 8.64 -7.49 -17.95
CA TYR A 81 8.60 -6.29 -18.78
C TYR A 81 9.33 -5.12 -18.11
N ILE A 82 9.12 -4.92 -16.81
CA ILE A 82 9.77 -3.85 -16.05
C ILE A 82 11.29 -4.06 -16.04
N LYS A 83 11.74 -5.31 -15.86
CA LYS A 83 13.13 -5.70 -15.92
C LYS A 83 13.76 -5.33 -17.26
N ASN A 84 13.18 -5.79 -18.34
CA ASN A 84 13.78 -5.71 -19.67
C ASN A 84 13.59 -4.33 -20.33
N GLU A 85 12.45 -3.67 -20.11
CA GLU A 85 12.04 -2.49 -20.87
C GLU A 85 12.07 -1.18 -20.07
N CYS A 86 12.16 -1.26 -18.74
CA CYS A 86 12.10 -0.07 -17.89
C CYS A 86 13.38 0.18 -17.08
N ASN A 87 14.34 -0.75 -17.10
CA ASN A 87 15.62 -0.68 -16.38
C ASN A 87 15.44 -0.33 -14.88
N ALA A 88 14.50 -0.99 -14.21
CA ALA A 88 14.34 -0.88 -12.76
C ALA A 88 15.40 -1.73 -12.05
N ASP A 89 15.90 -1.25 -10.93
CA ASP A 89 16.94 -1.93 -10.16
C ASP A 89 16.37 -2.93 -9.18
N ILE A 90 15.22 -2.59 -8.57
CA ILE A 90 14.52 -3.41 -7.59
C ILE A 90 13.06 -3.52 -8.01
N ILE A 91 12.55 -4.74 -8.12
CA ILE A 91 11.17 -5.02 -8.52
C ILE A 91 10.53 -5.88 -7.44
N VAL A 92 9.51 -5.34 -6.78
CA VAL A 92 8.78 -6.02 -5.70
C VAL A 92 7.31 -6.11 -6.09
N GLY A 93 6.66 -7.20 -5.73
CA GLY A 93 5.24 -7.41 -6.00
C GLY A 93 4.32 -6.66 -5.02
N THR A 94 3.22 -7.32 -4.71
CA THR A 94 2.24 -6.87 -3.70
C THR A 94 2.43 -7.59 -2.36
N SER A 95 3.45 -8.42 -2.25
CA SER A 95 3.99 -9.04 -1.04
C SER A 95 5.46 -8.63 -0.86
N ASN A 96 6.06 -8.93 0.30
CA ASN A 96 7.46 -8.65 0.61
C ASN A 96 7.89 -7.17 0.56
N ARG A 97 6.94 -6.22 0.58
CA ARG A 97 7.23 -4.79 0.51
C ARG A 97 7.97 -4.29 1.75
N ARG A 98 7.74 -4.92 2.91
CA ARG A 98 8.42 -4.58 4.16
C ARG A 98 9.95 -4.70 4.04
N ASN A 99 10.42 -5.60 3.17
CA ASN A 99 11.84 -5.83 2.94
C ASN A 99 12.48 -4.83 1.94
N LEU A 100 11.71 -3.86 1.43
CA LEU A 100 12.19 -2.94 0.39
C LEU A 100 13.41 -2.13 0.83
N VAL A 101 13.47 -1.75 2.10
CA VAL A 101 14.63 -1.02 2.66
C VAL A 101 15.88 -1.89 2.62
N ASP A 102 15.77 -3.15 3.03
CA ASP A 102 16.88 -4.10 3.04
C ASP A 102 17.32 -4.42 1.60
N PHE A 103 16.39 -4.58 0.66
CA PHE A 103 16.70 -4.72 -0.78
C PHE A 103 17.48 -3.51 -1.33
N CYS A 104 17.16 -2.29 -0.89
CA CYS A 104 17.93 -1.11 -1.27
C CYS A 104 19.36 -1.16 -0.72
N VAL A 105 19.54 -1.61 0.51
CA VAL A 105 20.86 -1.77 1.13
C VAL A 105 21.67 -2.83 0.41
N ASP A 106 21.06 -3.96 0.08
CA ASP A 106 21.73 -5.06 -0.65
C ASP A 106 22.10 -4.62 -2.07
N PHE A 107 21.21 -3.91 -2.77
CA PHE A 107 21.52 -3.37 -4.09
C PHE A 107 22.67 -2.36 -4.05
N ILE A 108 22.78 -1.53 -3.02
CA ILE A 108 23.89 -0.57 -2.87
C ILE A 108 25.22 -1.30 -2.77
N LYS A 109 25.27 -2.44 -2.07
CA LYS A 109 26.48 -3.26 -1.89
C LYS A 109 26.88 -4.02 -3.17
N ASP A 110 25.92 -4.72 -3.74
CA ASP A 110 26.20 -5.73 -4.78
C ASP A 110 25.97 -5.23 -6.20
N LYS A 111 25.19 -4.15 -6.39
CA LYS A 111 24.78 -3.61 -7.69
C LYS A 111 24.07 -4.63 -8.59
N LYS A 112 23.47 -5.67 -7.98
CA LYS A 112 22.72 -6.70 -8.70
C LYS A 112 21.25 -6.39 -8.65
N GLN A 113 20.56 -6.47 -9.79
CA GLN A 113 19.11 -6.32 -9.88
C GLN A 113 18.41 -7.32 -8.96
N ILE A 114 17.42 -6.84 -8.21
CA ILE A 114 16.61 -7.65 -7.27
C ILE A 114 15.18 -7.75 -7.81
N ILE A 115 14.68 -8.98 -7.93
CA ILE A 115 13.29 -9.27 -8.29
C ILE A 115 12.67 -10.12 -7.18
N ALA A 116 11.76 -9.53 -6.42
CA ALA A 116 11.08 -10.16 -5.29
C ALA A 116 9.57 -10.25 -5.58
N ILE A 117 9.22 -11.11 -6.52
CA ILE A 117 7.84 -11.44 -6.89
C ILE A 117 7.50 -12.81 -6.31
N ASP A 118 6.39 -12.88 -5.59
CA ASP A 118 5.82 -14.15 -5.18
C ASP A 118 4.74 -14.55 -6.20
N ASP A 119 4.94 -15.69 -6.85
CA ASP A 119 4.09 -16.18 -7.94
C ASP A 119 2.80 -16.83 -7.47
N ASN A 120 2.59 -16.97 -6.15
CA ASN A 120 1.39 -17.58 -5.61
C ASN A 120 0.51 -16.64 -4.77
N PRO A 121 -0.27 -15.77 -5.41
CA PRO A 121 -1.12 -14.79 -4.70
C PRO A 121 -2.15 -15.43 -3.74
N ARG A 122 -2.49 -16.71 -3.95
CA ARG A 122 -3.43 -17.43 -3.07
C ARG A 122 -2.85 -17.76 -1.68
N LYS A 123 -1.52 -17.70 -1.53
CA LYS A 123 -0.81 -17.97 -0.27
C LYS A 123 -0.37 -16.71 0.45
N PHE A 124 -0.68 -15.52 -0.07
CA PHE A 124 -0.30 -14.28 0.58
C PHE A 124 -0.96 -14.19 1.96
N THR A 125 -0.18 -13.81 2.94
CA THR A 125 -0.66 -13.40 4.26
C THR A 125 -0.82 -11.86 4.30
N TYR A 126 -1.56 -11.35 5.28
CA TYR A 126 -1.62 -9.91 5.47
C TYR A 126 -0.22 -9.37 5.83
N GLU A 127 0.24 -8.39 5.09
CA GLU A 127 1.53 -7.75 5.33
C GLU A 127 1.33 -6.46 6.12
N SER A 128 1.67 -6.49 7.40
CA SER A 128 1.68 -5.30 8.24
C SER A 128 2.93 -4.47 7.95
N LEU A 129 2.73 -3.22 7.52
CA LEU A 129 3.81 -2.29 7.18
C LEU A 129 4.17 -1.33 8.32
N GLY A 130 3.57 -1.53 9.51
CA GLY A 130 3.74 -0.64 10.65
C GLY A 130 2.68 0.45 10.72
N THR A 131 2.82 1.32 11.70
CA THR A 131 1.90 2.44 11.96
C THR A 131 2.47 3.71 11.35
N ILE A 132 1.61 4.52 10.70
CA ILE A 132 2.00 5.81 10.14
C ILE A 132 1.89 6.86 11.25
N ALA A 133 3.03 7.35 11.75
CA ALA A 133 3.09 8.33 12.83
C ALA A 133 3.22 9.79 12.35
N ILE A 134 3.52 10.01 11.08
CA ILE A 134 3.80 11.36 10.56
C ILE A 134 2.54 12.00 10.00
N PRO A 135 1.97 13.04 10.62
CA PRO A 135 0.79 13.71 10.13
C PRO A 135 1.13 14.60 8.92
N ASN A 136 0.82 14.13 7.71
CA ASN A 136 0.88 14.96 6.51
C ASN A 136 -0.49 15.51 6.09
N SER A 137 -1.57 15.15 6.82
CA SER A 137 -2.92 15.61 6.54
C SER A 137 -3.80 15.50 7.80
N THR A 138 -4.95 16.18 7.79
CA THR A 138 -5.98 16.03 8.85
C THR A 138 -6.67 14.67 8.84
N ARG A 139 -6.50 13.91 7.74
CA ARG A 139 -7.09 12.61 7.46
C ARG A 139 -6.02 11.53 7.44
N ALA A 140 -6.25 10.43 8.17
CA ALA A 140 -5.41 9.25 8.15
C ALA A 140 -6.13 8.07 7.47
N TYR A 141 -5.38 7.32 6.66
CA TYR A 141 -5.85 6.05 6.09
C TYR A 141 -5.33 4.89 6.92
N VAL A 142 -6.20 3.93 7.20
CA VAL A 142 -5.84 2.68 7.89
C VAL A 142 -6.28 1.52 7.01
N LYS A 143 -5.33 0.75 6.51
CA LYS A 143 -5.62 -0.43 5.70
C LYS A 143 -5.97 -1.59 6.61
N ILE A 144 -7.20 -2.10 6.48
CA ILE A 144 -7.75 -3.18 7.31
C ILE A 144 -7.81 -4.52 6.57
N GLU A 145 -7.80 -4.50 5.23
CA GLU A 145 -7.98 -5.68 4.39
C GLU A 145 -7.19 -5.53 3.08
N ASP A 146 -6.78 -6.66 2.50
CA ASP A 146 -6.15 -6.73 1.18
C ASP A 146 -6.62 -7.97 0.42
N GLY A 147 -6.63 -7.89 -0.91
CA GLY A 147 -7.07 -8.98 -1.77
C GLY A 147 -8.57 -9.06 -1.98
N CYS A 148 -9.04 -10.06 -2.75
CA CYS A 148 -10.46 -10.23 -3.03
C CYS A 148 -10.77 -11.62 -3.58
N ASN A 149 -11.87 -12.22 -3.10
CA ASN A 149 -12.31 -13.56 -3.50
C ASN A 149 -13.41 -13.58 -4.59
N ASN A 150 -13.82 -12.41 -5.14
CA ASN A 150 -14.95 -12.37 -6.07
C ASN A 150 -14.61 -12.84 -7.49
N PHE A 151 -13.33 -12.84 -7.90
CA PHE A 151 -12.87 -13.29 -9.22
C PHE A 151 -13.73 -12.79 -10.39
N CYS A 152 -14.19 -11.52 -10.34
CA CYS A 152 -14.98 -10.92 -11.42
C CYS A 152 -14.17 -10.99 -12.73
N SER A 153 -14.82 -11.29 -13.86
CA SER A 153 -14.19 -11.59 -15.16
C SER A 153 -13.25 -10.49 -15.68
N TYR A 154 -13.52 -9.24 -15.33
CA TYR A 154 -12.71 -8.06 -15.72
C TYR A 154 -11.66 -7.66 -14.68
N CYS A 155 -11.62 -8.30 -13.51
CA CYS A 155 -10.84 -7.81 -12.37
C CYS A 155 -9.50 -8.52 -12.23
N THR A 156 -8.41 -7.75 -12.21
CA THR A 156 -7.05 -8.27 -12.03
C THR A 156 -6.67 -8.49 -10.55
N ILE A 157 -7.44 -7.96 -9.61
CA ILE A 157 -7.09 -7.94 -8.17
C ILE A 157 -6.78 -9.32 -7.58
N PRO A 158 -7.60 -10.37 -7.76
CA PRO A 158 -7.29 -11.68 -7.20
C PRO A 158 -5.97 -12.27 -7.69
N TYR A 159 -5.53 -11.86 -8.88
CA TYR A 159 -4.29 -12.32 -9.52
C TYR A 159 -3.06 -11.48 -9.15
N THR A 160 -3.27 -10.25 -8.69
CA THR A 160 -2.18 -9.35 -8.31
C THR A 160 -2.03 -9.19 -6.81
N ARG A 161 -3.15 -9.10 -6.09
CA ARG A 161 -3.16 -8.93 -4.63
C ARG A 161 -3.54 -10.19 -3.86
N GLY A 162 -4.03 -11.22 -4.59
CA GLY A 162 -4.40 -12.50 -4.01
C GLY A 162 -5.80 -12.52 -3.40
N VAL A 163 -6.04 -13.56 -2.59
CA VAL A 163 -7.29 -13.77 -1.87
C VAL A 163 -7.49 -12.72 -0.77
N ALA A 164 -8.76 -12.51 -0.38
CA ALA A 164 -9.10 -11.62 0.72
C ALA A 164 -8.41 -12.08 2.01
N ARG A 165 -7.79 -11.15 2.71
CA ARG A 165 -7.12 -11.36 3.99
C ARG A 165 -7.24 -10.14 4.86
N SER A 166 -7.68 -10.37 6.09
CA SER A 166 -7.93 -9.33 7.07
C SER A 166 -6.68 -9.04 7.89
N ARG A 167 -6.52 -7.79 8.24
CA ARG A 167 -5.56 -7.38 9.26
C ARG A 167 -6.08 -7.77 10.63
N ASP A 168 -5.17 -8.12 11.53
CA ASP A 168 -5.52 -8.37 12.92
C ASP A 168 -6.24 -7.17 13.55
N LYS A 169 -7.30 -7.45 14.29
CA LYS A 169 -8.14 -6.42 14.90
C LYS A 169 -7.36 -5.55 15.87
N ASP A 170 -6.55 -6.16 16.72
CA ASP A 170 -5.82 -5.43 17.77
C ASP A 170 -4.73 -4.55 17.16
N GLU A 171 -4.11 -4.98 16.04
CA GLU A 171 -3.21 -4.12 15.26
C GLU A 171 -3.94 -2.91 14.66
N VAL A 172 -5.16 -3.09 14.15
CA VAL A 172 -5.97 -1.98 13.60
C VAL A 172 -6.29 -0.98 14.71
N ILE A 173 -6.77 -1.46 15.85
CA ILE A 173 -7.11 -0.63 17.01
C ILE A 173 -5.88 0.12 17.54
N SER A 174 -4.74 -0.55 17.64
CA SER A 174 -3.48 0.06 18.08
C SER A 174 -3.02 1.18 17.15
N GLU A 175 -3.09 0.97 15.83
CA GLU A 175 -2.77 2.02 14.86
C GLU A 175 -3.70 3.21 14.97
N ILE A 176 -5.01 2.99 15.09
CA ILE A 176 -6.00 4.07 15.26
C ILE A 176 -5.73 4.84 16.55
N SER A 177 -5.42 4.15 17.66
CA SER A 177 -5.04 4.80 18.92
C SER A 177 -3.88 5.78 18.73
N THR A 178 -2.80 5.29 18.12
CA THR A 178 -1.63 6.11 17.81
C THR A 178 -1.99 7.32 16.94
N LEU A 179 -2.81 7.14 15.92
CA LEU A 179 -3.23 8.24 15.04
C LEU A 179 -4.07 9.29 15.79
N VAL A 180 -4.99 8.86 16.65
CA VAL A 180 -5.81 9.75 17.48
C VAL A 180 -4.93 10.55 18.45
N GLU A 181 -3.97 9.90 19.11
CA GLU A 181 -3.00 10.54 20.01
C GLU A 181 -2.15 11.61 19.28
N HIS A 182 -1.84 11.38 17.99
CA HIS A 182 -1.15 12.36 17.13
C HIS A 182 -2.07 13.45 16.56
N GLY A 183 -3.34 13.49 16.99
CA GLY A 183 -4.27 14.57 16.70
C GLY A 183 -5.02 14.44 15.37
N PHE A 184 -5.00 13.28 14.72
CA PHE A 184 -5.85 13.03 13.55
C PHE A 184 -7.32 13.04 13.94
N LYS A 185 -8.13 13.78 13.18
CA LYS A 185 -9.57 13.94 13.45
C LYS A 185 -10.45 13.15 12.50
N GLU A 186 -9.88 12.63 11.44
CA GLU A 186 -10.58 11.82 10.46
C GLU A 186 -9.79 10.56 10.18
N ILE A 187 -10.41 9.40 10.38
CA ILE A 187 -9.86 8.07 10.09
C ILE A 187 -10.65 7.46 8.93
N VAL A 188 -9.93 6.99 7.92
CA VAL A 188 -10.51 6.32 6.75
C VAL A 188 -10.07 4.87 6.76
N LEU A 189 -10.97 3.95 7.10
CA LEU A 189 -10.73 2.51 6.94
C LEU A 189 -10.72 2.19 5.44
N THR A 190 -9.62 1.61 4.96
CA THR A 190 -9.46 1.30 3.54
C THR A 190 -9.07 -0.16 3.31
N GLY A 191 -9.49 -0.70 2.19
CA GLY A 191 -9.18 -2.05 1.73
C GLY A 191 -9.56 -2.22 0.26
N ILE A 192 -9.31 -3.39 -0.28
CA ILE A 192 -9.75 -3.76 -1.62
C ILE A 192 -11.25 -4.03 -1.64
N HIS A 193 -11.72 -4.77 -0.64
CA HIS A 193 -13.14 -5.06 -0.45
C HIS A 193 -13.44 -5.13 1.05
N THR A 194 -13.56 -3.98 1.69
CA THR A 194 -13.68 -3.84 3.16
C THR A 194 -14.81 -4.67 3.78
N ALA A 195 -15.89 -4.95 3.02
CA ALA A 195 -16.98 -5.84 3.49
C ALA A 195 -16.53 -7.31 3.67
N HIS A 196 -15.38 -7.71 3.14
CA HIS A 196 -14.81 -9.05 3.36
C HIS A 196 -13.94 -9.13 4.61
N TYR A 197 -13.75 -8.03 5.34
CA TYR A 197 -13.00 -8.05 6.59
C TYR A 197 -13.59 -9.08 7.56
N GLY A 198 -12.74 -9.92 8.12
CA GLY A 198 -13.09 -10.95 9.10
C GLY A 198 -13.62 -12.25 8.52
N LEU A 199 -13.87 -12.34 7.18
CA LEU A 199 -14.36 -13.59 6.57
C LEU A 199 -13.32 -14.70 6.49
N ASP A 200 -12.04 -14.36 6.59
CA ASP A 200 -10.90 -15.29 6.47
C ASP A 200 -10.38 -15.80 7.81
N ASN A 201 -10.75 -15.19 8.94
CA ASN A 201 -10.15 -15.46 10.24
C ASN A 201 -11.13 -15.74 11.38
N ASN A 202 -12.42 -15.96 11.12
CA ASN A 202 -13.48 -16.33 12.09
C ASN A 202 -13.54 -15.50 13.40
N GLY A 203 -12.88 -14.35 13.46
CA GLY A 203 -12.68 -13.64 14.72
C GLY A 203 -13.57 -12.43 14.93
N CYS A 204 -13.57 -11.51 13.99
CA CYS A 204 -14.22 -10.21 14.15
C CYS A 204 -14.80 -9.78 12.81
N SER A 205 -16.11 -9.56 12.75
CA SER A 205 -16.72 -9.02 11.53
C SER A 205 -16.35 -7.55 11.33
N PHE A 206 -16.54 -7.06 10.10
CA PHE A 206 -16.36 -5.64 9.81
C PHE A 206 -17.26 -4.75 10.70
N SER A 207 -18.50 -5.18 10.98
CA SER A 207 -19.43 -4.46 11.85
C SER A 207 -18.88 -4.37 13.28
N ASP A 208 -18.36 -5.48 13.82
CA ASP A 208 -17.81 -5.53 15.18
C ASP A 208 -16.58 -4.62 15.29
N LEU A 209 -15.72 -4.61 14.26
CA LEU A 209 -14.56 -3.71 14.21
C LEU A 209 -15.00 -2.24 14.26
N VAL A 210 -15.96 -1.85 13.43
CA VAL A 210 -16.48 -0.47 13.37
C VAL A 210 -17.11 -0.07 14.69
N GLU A 211 -17.90 -0.96 15.30
CA GLU A 211 -18.52 -0.71 16.60
C GLU A 211 -17.49 -0.53 17.70
N GLN A 212 -16.47 -1.36 17.74
CA GLN A 212 -15.39 -1.25 18.71
C GLN A 212 -14.61 0.06 18.55
N ILE A 213 -14.27 0.45 17.31
CA ILE A 213 -13.62 1.73 17.03
C ILE A 213 -14.48 2.88 17.52
N ARG A 214 -15.77 2.88 17.24
CA ARG A 214 -16.72 3.92 17.71
C ARG A 214 -16.78 4.04 19.22
N ASN A 215 -16.77 2.92 19.92
CA ASN A 215 -16.88 2.88 21.38
C ASN A 215 -15.59 3.34 22.07
N LEU A 216 -14.43 3.06 21.47
CA LEU A 216 -13.14 3.43 22.05
C LEU A 216 -12.74 4.88 21.75
N TYR A 217 -13.11 5.42 20.60
CA TYR A 217 -12.62 6.71 20.15
C TYR A 217 -13.75 7.66 19.76
N LYS A 218 -13.74 8.85 20.38
CA LYS A 218 -14.63 9.97 20.05
C LYS A 218 -13.89 10.94 19.11
N PHE A 219 -13.67 10.53 17.87
CA PHE A 219 -13.10 11.43 16.86
C PHE A 219 -14.17 12.00 15.92
N GLY A 220 -13.83 13.08 15.21
CA GLY A 220 -14.81 13.82 14.42
C GLY A 220 -15.42 13.05 13.27
N MET A 221 -14.68 12.13 12.59
CA MET A 221 -15.19 11.39 11.44
C MET A 221 -14.51 10.03 11.28
N LEU A 222 -15.32 8.99 11.12
CA LEU A 222 -14.90 7.67 10.63
C LEU A 222 -15.47 7.45 9.24
N GLN A 223 -14.62 7.21 8.26
CA GLN A 223 -15.01 6.90 6.89
C GLN A 223 -14.62 5.46 6.52
N ILE A 224 -15.36 4.90 5.58
CA ILE A 224 -15.08 3.59 4.98
C ILE A 224 -14.86 3.81 3.49
N CYS A 225 -13.74 3.29 2.98
CA CYS A 225 -13.41 3.34 1.58
C CYS A 225 -13.01 1.95 1.06
N SER A 226 -13.80 1.42 0.15
CA SER A 226 -13.44 0.25 -0.64
C SER A 226 -13.02 0.66 -2.04
N THR A 227 -12.00 0.02 -2.60
CA THR A 227 -11.58 0.30 -3.99
C THR A 227 -12.62 -0.14 -5.03
N LYS A 228 -13.62 -0.93 -4.62
CA LYS A 228 -14.73 -1.37 -5.47
C LYS A 228 -15.96 -0.46 -5.44
N SER A 229 -16.08 0.45 -4.47
CA SER A 229 -17.19 1.40 -4.42
C SER A 229 -16.71 2.76 -4.92
N GLU A 230 -17.26 3.25 -6.02
CA GLU A 230 -17.08 4.63 -6.48
C GLU A 230 -17.80 5.64 -5.57
N ASN A 231 -18.63 5.17 -4.62
CA ASN A 231 -19.40 6.00 -3.71
C ASN A 231 -18.72 6.06 -2.34
N GLU A 232 -17.99 7.14 -2.10
CA GLU A 232 -17.64 7.60 -0.75
C GLU A 232 -18.91 8.07 -0.06
N GLN A 233 -19.64 7.18 0.58
CA GLN A 233 -20.68 7.62 1.50
C GLN A 233 -20.08 7.83 2.88
N PRO A 234 -20.18 9.02 3.46
CA PRO A 234 -19.84 9.23 4.87
C PRO A 234 -20.83 8.42 5.72
N LEU A 235 -20.34 7.35 6.34
CA LEU A 235 -21.11 6.64 7.35
C LEU A 235 -20.87 7.36 8.68
N LEU A 236 -21.91 8.06 9.12
CA LEU A 236 -22.06 8.64 10.45
C LEU A 236 -21.29 9.95 10.70
N SER A 237 -21.92 11.06 10.35
CA SER A 237 -21.81 12.28 11.14
C SER A 237 -22.55 12.06 12.46
N SER A 238 -21.83 12.09 13.58
CA SER A 238 -22.49 12.20 14.89
C SER A 238 -23.15 13.58 15.02
N PRO A 239 -24.33 13.66 15.66
CA PRO A 239 -24.97 14.95 15.97
C PRO A 239 -24.16 15.77 16.96
#